data_376a288aab600eb844bbb0982b8468e7
#
_entry.id   376a288aab600eb844bbb0982b8468e7
#
_cell.length_a   1.000
_cell.length_b   1.000
_cell.length_c   1.000
_cell.angle_alpha   90.00
_cell.angle_beta   90.00
_cell.angle_gamma   90.00
#
_symmetry.space_group_name_H-M   'P 1'
#
loop_
_entity.id
_entity.type
_entity.pdbx_description
1 polymer ?
#
loop_
_entity_poly.entity_id
_entity_poly.type
_entity_poly.pdbx_seq_one_letter_code
_entity_poly.pdbx_strand_id
1 'polypeptide(L)'
;MNREKKLLSLLTQFKELGINQQIDYNKFYLYSIITHSTAIEGSTVTEIENQLLFDEGISAKDRSMTEQLMNLDLKAAYEQSIAFAKSHSDITVEMLKKLSSVVLKNTGTTYQTALGEFSSANGDLHLLNVTAGTGGRSYMNYSKVIGTLQKYKSKTQGSFKGKYYRMLQIELRCTFSFSNYPPLG
;
A
#
# COMPACT_ATOMS: atom_id res chain seq x y z
N MET A 1 30.16 -28.58 8.63
CA MET A 1 30.39 -27.30 7.92
C MET A 1 29.39 -26.31 8.46
N ASN A 2 29.81 -25.16 9.01
CA ASN A 2 28.96 -24.15 9.62
C ASN A 2 28.00 -23.58 8.55
N ARG A 3 26.69 -23.45 8.88
CA ARG A 3 25.64 -22.94 7.97
C ARG A 3 26.00 -21.55 7.41
N GLU A 4 26.60 -20.69 8.22
CA GLU A 4 27.07 -19.35 7.80
C GLU A 4 28.14 -19.44 6.70
N LYS A 5 29.15 -20.32 6.84
CA LYS A 5 30.19 -20.48 5.82
C LYS A 5 29.58 -20.97 4.49
N LYS A 6 28.60 -21.87 4.56
CA LYS A 6 27.90 -22.34 3.35
C LYS A 6 27.10 -21.21 2.70
N LEU A 7 26.39 -20.38 3.47
CA LEU A 7 25.63 -19.25 2.96
C LEU A 7 26.56 -18.21 2.30
N LEU A 8 27.65 -17.86 2.95
CA LEU A 8 28.64 -16.93 2.41
C LEU A 8 29.28 -17.44 1.10
N SER A 9 29.59 -18.73 1.03
CA SER A 9 30.10 -19.35 -0.20
C SER A 9 29.11 -19.28 -1.35
N LEU A 10 27.82 -19.59 -1.08
CA LEU A 10 26.75 -19.48 -2.07
C LEU A 10 26.52 -18.04 -2.53
N LEU A 11 26.59 -17.08 -1.61
CA LEU A 11 26.47 -15.65 -1.93
C LEU A 11 27.65 -15.17 -2.81
N THR A 12 28.86 -15.63 -2.54
CA THR A 12 30.02 -15.34 -3.38
C THR A 12 29.83 -15.90 -4.78
N GLN A 13 29.46 -17.18 -4.91
CA GLN A 13 29.17 -17.79 -6.21
C GLN A 13 28.06 -17.07 -6.97
N PHE A 14 26.99 -16.67 -6.29
CA PHE A 14 25.89 -15.90 -6.89
C PHE A 14 26.39 -14.56 -7.47
N LYS A 15 27.26 -13.86 -6.74
CA LYS A 15 27.87 -12.60 -7.22
C LYS A 15 28.84 -12.83 -8.39
N GLU A 16 29.66 -13.87 -8.33
CA GLU A 16 30.60 -14.23 -9.40
C GLU A 16 29.90 -14.62 -10.71
N LEU A 17 28.73 -15.25 -10.62
CA LEU A 17 27.90 -15.58 -11.78
C LEU A 17 27.22 -14.35 -12.40
N GLY A 18 27.28 -13.18 -11.77
CA GLY A 18 26.68 -11.95 -12.29
C GLY A 18 25.16 -11.97 -12.35
N ILE A 19 24.49 -12.92 -11.71
CA ILE A 19 23.02 -13.06 -11.73
C ILE A 19 22.33 -11.81 -11.22
N ASN A 20 22.91 -11.16 -10.20
CA ASN A 20 22.42 -9.90 -9.63
C ASN A 20 22.50 -8.71 -10.60
N GLN A 21 23.21 -8.82 -11.72
CA GLN A 21 23.32 -7.79 -12.75
C GLN A 21 22.31 -7.99 -13.88
N GLN A 22 21.71 -9.18 -13.99
CA GLN A 22 20.77 -9.54 -15.04
C GLN A 22 19.32 -9.21 -14.71
N ILE A 23 19.00 -9.09 -13.44
CA ILE A 23 17.65 -8.84 -12.95
C ILE A 23 17.66 -7.60 -12.07
N ASP A 24 16.82 -6.63 -12.39
CA ASP A 24 16.51 -5.52 -11.47
C ASP A 24 15.56 -6.04 -10.38
N TYR A 25 16.15 -6.55 -9.30
CA TYR A 25 15.40 -7.10 -8.17
C TYR A 25 14.50 -6.06 -7.49
N ASN A 26 14.89 -4.78 -7.45
CA ASN A 26 14.06 -3.74 -6.85
C ASN A 26 12.78 -3.57 -7.65
N LYS A 27 12.90 -3.53 -8.97
CA LYS A 27 11.77 -3.43 -9.89
C LYS A 27 10.90 -4.69 -9.83
N PHE A 28 11.52 -5.88 -9.86
CA PHE A 28 10.83 -7.15 -9.76
C PHE A 28 9.98 -7.24 -8.47
N TYR A 29 10.59 -6.98 -7.31
CA TYR A 29 9.87 -7.03 -6.05
C TYR A 29 8.78 -5.95 -5.95
N LEU A 30 9.03 -4.75 -6.46
CA LEU A 30 8.03 -3.68 -6.47
C LEU A 30 6.80 -4.09 -7.28
N TYR A 31 6.98 -4.64 -8.47
CA TYR A 31 5.88 -5.04 -9.33
C TYR A 31 5.11 -6.24 -8.76
N SER A 32 5.81 -7.21 -8.22
CA SER A 32 5.20 -8.35 -7.56
C SER A 32 4.35 -7.92 -6.35
N ILE A 33 4.89 -7.05 -5.47
CA ILE A 33 4.14 -6.61 -4.29
C ILE A 33 2.91 -5.77 -4.67
N ILE A 34 2.99 -4.94 -5.72
CA ILE A 34 1.84 -4.18 -6.21
C ILE A 34 0.77 -5.14 -6.73
N THR A 35 1.15 -6.07 -7.62
CA THR A 35 0.22 -7.03 -8.22
C THR A 35 -0.51 -7.85 -7.16
N HIS A 36 0.23 -8.40 -6.20
CA HIS A 36 -0.38 -9.20 -5.14
C HIS A 36 -1.22 -8.36 -4.17
N SER A 37 -0.83 -7.12 -3.90
CA SER A 37 -1.63 -6.24 -3.04
C SER A 37 -2.96 -5.84 -3.69
N THR A 38 -2.96 -5.50 -4.97
CA THR A 38 -4.18 -5.16 -5.70
C THR A 38 -5.06 -6.37 -5.96
N ALA A 39 -4.48 -7.57 -6.12
CA ALA A 39 -5.23 -8.82 -6.25
C ALA A 39 -6.07 -9.13 -4.98
N ILE A 40 -5.59 -8.77 -3.79
CA ILE A 40 -6.37 -8.89 -2.54
C ILE A 40 -7.63 -8.01 -2.60
N GLU A 41 -7.56 -6.89 -3.30
CA GLU A 41 -8.68 -5.95 -3.49
C GLU A 41 -9.51 -6.27 -4.75
N GLY A 42 -9.25 -7.41 -5.40
CA GLY A 42 -10.04 -7.91 -6.53
C GLY A 42 -9.49 -7.58 -7.92
N SER A 43 -8.30 -7.00 -8.04
CA SER A 43 -7.65 -6.83 -9.35
C SER A 43 -7.27 -8.17 -9.94
N THR A 44 -7.50 -8.31 -11.23
CA THR A 44 -7.13 -9.50 -12.01
C THR A 44 -5.92 -9.25 -12.92
N VAL A 45 -5.31 -8.07 -12.85
CA VAL A 45 -4.11 -7.69 -13.61
C VAL A 45 -2.93 -8.56 -13.14
N THR A 46 -2.26 -9.19 -14.09
CA THR A 46 -1.10 -10.06 -13.84
C THR A 46 0.20 -9.28 -13.69
N GLU A 47 1.26 -9.93 -13.18
CA GLU A 47 2.59 -9.30 -13.07
C GLU A 47 3.15 -8.85 -14.43
N ILE A 48 2.93 -9.65 -15.48
CA ILE A 48 3.39 -9.34 -16.85
C ILE A 48 2.62 -8.13 -17.39
N GLU A 49 1.30 -8.09 -17.21
CA GLU A 49 0.46 -6.95 -17.60
C GLU A 49 0.86 -5.68 -16.85
N ASN A 50 1.15 -5.78 -15.56
CA ASN A 50 1.66 -4.66 -14.77
C ASN A 50 3.04 -4.20 -15.23
N GLN A 51 3.93 -5.12 -15.60
CA GLN A 51 5.22 -4.76 -16.16
C GLN A 51 5.06 -3.95 -17.45
N LEU A 52 4.24 -4.41 -18.39
CA LEU A 52 3.96 -3.67 -19.63
C LEU A 52 3.32 -2.31 -19.36
N LEU A 53 2.36 -2.26 -18.43
CA LEU A 53 1.70 -1.01 -18.04
C LEU A 53 2.67 -0.01 -17.42
N PHE A 54 3.58 -0.46 -16.55
CA PHE A 54 4.49 0.42 -15.82
C PHE A 54 5.71 0.86 -16.62
N ASP A 55 6.21 0.00 -17.52
CA ASP A 55 7.42 0.25 -18.28
C ASP A 55 7.15 0.89 -19.64
N GLU A 56 6.08 0.47 -20.29
CA GLU A 56 5.81 0.83 -21.68
C GLU A 56 4.51 1.62 -21.83
N GLY A 57 3.71 1.75 -20.76
CA GLY A 57 2.41 2.42 -20.81
C GLY A 57 1.35 1.63 -21.58
N ILE A 58 1.58 0.33 -21.82
CA ILE A 58 0.64 -0.53 -22.55
C ILE A 58 -0.46 -0.99 -21.60
N SER A 59 -1.70 -0.62 -21.92
CA SER A 59 -2.88 -1.04 -21.18
C SER A 59 -3.11 -2.54 -21.28
N ALA A 60 -3.44 -3.17 -20.15
CA ALA A 60 -3.79 -4.58 -20.12
C ALA A 60 -5.12 -4.81 -20.84
N LYS A 61 -5.12 -5.73 -21.81
CA LYS A 61 -6.31 -6.08 -22.58
C LYS A 61 -7.31 -6.81 -21.68
N ASP A 62 -8.59 -6.52 -21.88
CA ASP A 62 -9.70 -7.14 -21.15
C ASP A 62 -9.68 -6.93 -19.60
N ARG A 63 -8.93 -5.89 -19.14
CA ARG A 63 -8.94 -5.43 -17.76
C ARG A 63 -9.64 -4.10 -17.65
N SER A 64 -10.39 -3.89 -16.57
CA SER A 64 -11.06 -2.61 -16.34
C SER A 64 -10.05 -1.48 -16.17
N MET A 65 -10.42 -0.27 -16.55
CA MET A 65 -9.62 0.93 -16.31
C MET A 65 -9.38 1.14 -14.80
N THR A 66 -10.37 0.82 -13.97
CA THR A 66 -10.25 0.94 -12.50
C THR A 66 -9.16 0.04 -11.94
N GLU A 67 -9.06 -1.23 -12.40
CA GLU A 67 -8.00 -2.13 -11.97
C GLU A 67 -6.61 -1.60 -12.37
N GLN A 68 -6.48 -1.10 -13.61
CA GLN A 68 -5.22 -0.56 -14.09
C GLN A 68 -4.82 0.71 -13.32
N LEU A 69 -5.76 1.62 -13.07
CA LEU A 69 -5.52 2.83 -12.29
C LEU A 69 -5.17 2.50 -10.83
N MET A 70 -5.80 1.49 -10.24
CA MET A 70 -5.47 1.03 -8.88
C MET A 70 -4.01 0.54 -8.78
N ASN A 71 -3.52 -0.17 -9.80
CA ASN A 71 -2.13 -0.61 -9.85
C ASN A 71 -1.15 0.57 -10.03
N LEU A 72 -1.50 1.55 -10.88
CA LEU A 72 -0.69 2.77 -11.09
C LEU A 72 -0.63 3.64 -9.83
N ASP A 73 -1.76 3.84 -9.15
CA ASP A 73 -1.84 4.60 -7.92
C ASP A 73 -1.01 3.95 -6.81
N LEU A 74 -1.12 2.63 -6.67
CA LEU A 74 -0.34 1.90 -5.67
C LEU A 74 1.16 1.92 -5.98
N LYS A 75 1.56 1.83 -7.26
CA LYS A 75 2.95 2.01 -7.67
C LYS A 75 3.49 3.38 -7.22
N ALA A 76 2.76 4.45 -7.52
CA ALA A 76 3.15 5.80 -7.12
C ALA A 76 3.27 5.95 -5.59
N ALA A 77 2.36 5.32 -4.83
CA ALA A 77 2.40 5.34 -3.37
C ALA A 77 3.62 4.58 -2.81
N TYR A 78 3.98 3.44 -3.37
CA TYR A 78 5.20 2.71 -2.98
C TYR A 78 6.46 3.51 -3.28
N GLU A 79 6.58 4.10 -4.47
CA GLU A 79 7.71 4.94 -4.84
C GLU A 79 7.86 6.14 -3.90
N GLN A 80 6.74 6.78 -3.54
CA GLN A 80 6.75 7.87 -2.57
C GLN A 80 7.12 7.39 -1.15
N SER A 81 6.65 6.22 -0.74
CA SER A 81 7.00 5.62 0.56
C SER A 81 8.49 5.31 0.64
N ILE A 82 9.08 4.80 -0.44
CA ILE A 82 10.53 4.57 -0.54
C ILE A 82 11.31 5.88 -0.46
N ALA A 83 10.82 6.94 -1.12
CA ALA A 83 11.44 8.27 -1.04
C ALA A 83 11.42 8.83 0.39
N PHE A 84 10.29 8.70 1.11
CA PHE A 84 10.22 9.07 2.52
C PHE A 84 11.16 8.25 3.41
N ALA A 85 11.27 6.95 3.16
CA ALA A 85 12.20 6.09 3.90
C ALA A 85 13.67 6.48 3.66
N LYS A 86 14.05 6.77 2.41
CA LYS A 86 15.41 7.21 2.04
C LYS A 86 15.77 8.57 2.64
N SER A 87 14.81 9.48 2.77
CA SER A 87 15.00 10.79 3.40
C SER A 87 14.89 10.76 4.93
N HIS A 88 14.70 9.58 5.52
CA HIS A 88 14.48 9.41 6.96
C HIS A 88 13.37 10.33 7.51
N SER A 89 12.33 10.56 6.71
CA SER A 89 11.21 11.40 7.09
C SER A 89 10.45 10.84 8.28
N ASP A 90 10.05 11.70 9.21
CA ASP A 90 9.19 11.31 10.33
C ASP A 90 7.81 10.84 9.83
N ILE A 91 7.29 9.79 10.45
CA ILE A 91 5.92 9.32 10.19
C ILE A 91 4.94 10.27 10.88
N THR A 92 4.25 11.09 10.10
CA THR A 92 3.24 12.04 10.58
C THR A 92 1.85 11.70 10.06
N VAL A 93 0.81 12.28 10.66
CA VAL A 93 -0.57 12.14 10.17
C VAL A 93 -0.68 12.70 8.74
N GLU A 94 -0.02 13.82 8.48
CA GLU A 94 0.01 14.47 7.17
C GLU A 94 0.66 13.57 6.11
N MET A 95 1.76 12.90 6.47
CA MET A 95 2.41 11.91 5.61
C MET A 95 1.47 10.73 5.28
N LEU A 96 0.77 10.20 6.29
CA LEU A 96 -0.20 9.12 6.09
C LEU A 96 -1.37 9.56 5.20
N LYS A 97 -1.94 10.76 5.43
CA LYS A 97 -2.98 11.34 4.57
C LYS A 97 -2.49 11.52 3.14
N LYS A 98 -1.26 11.99 2.95
CA LYS A 98 -0.65 12.15 1.63
C LYS A 98 -0.48 10.80 0.92
N LEU A 99 0.03 9.78 1.60
CA LEU A 99 0.12 8.44 0.99
C LEU A 99 -1.26 7.88 0.65
N SER A 100 -2.25 8.07 1.53
CA SER A 100 -3.64 7.69 1.28
C SER A 100 -4.19 8.36 0.02
N SER A 101 -3.97 9.66 -0.15
CA SER A 101 -4.42 10.38 -1.35
C SER A 101 -3.74 9.89 -2.63
N VAL A 102 -2.51 9.41 -2.56
CA VAL A 102 -1.82 8.85 -3.73
C VAL A 102 -2.38 7.49 -4.10
N VAL A 103 -2.60 6.60 -3.12
CA VAL A 103 -3.18 5.26 -3.36
C VAL A 103 -4.58 5.32 -3.96
N LEU A 104 -5.36 6.34 -3.62
CA LEU A 104 -6.76 6.50 -4.05
C LEU A 104 -6.96 7.66 -5.04
N LYS A 105 -5.88 8.12 -5.68
CA LYS A 105 -5.90 9.29 -6.55
C LYS A 105 -6.94 9.20 -7.66
N ASN A 106 -7.00 8.06 -8.33
CA ASN A 106 -7.88 7.84 -9.48
C ASN A 106 -9.08 6.92 -9.16
N THR A 107 -9.05 6.24 -8.00
CA THR A 107 -10.08 5.28 -7.60
C THR A 107 -10.87 5.70 -6.38
N GLY A 108 -10.48 6.80 -5.73
CA GLY A 108 -11.15 7.34 -4.56
C GLY A 108 -12.49 7.99 -4.89
N THR A 109 -13.33 8.14 -3.87
CA THR A 109 -14.69 8.67 -3.95
C THR A 109 -14.90 9.77 -2.92
N THR A 110 -15.76 10.72 -3.25
CA THR A 110 -16.24 11.75 -2.32
C THR A 110 -17.55 11.32 -1.69
N TYR A 111 -17.64 11.44 -0.39
CA TYR A 111 -18.79 11.04 0.41
C TYR A 111 -19.45 12.25 1.08
N GLN A 112 -20.78 12.34 0.98
CA GLN A 112 -21.58 13.31 1.70
C GLN A 112 -22.13 12.66 2.96
N THR A 113 -21.93 13.29 4.11
CA THR A 113 -22.41 12.79 5.42
C THR A 113 -23.10 13.89 6.21
N ALA A 114 -23.83 13.53 7.23
CA ALA A 114 -24.44 14.50 8.17
C ALA A 114 -23.39 15.38 8.88
N LEU A 115 -22.13 14.95 8.93
CA LEU A 115 -21.02 15.67 9.57
C LEU A 115 -20.18 16.49 8.59
N GLY A 116 -20.51 16.45 7.30
CA GLY A 116 -19.80 17.13 6.23
C GLY A 116 -19.34 16.18 5.12
N GLU A 117 -18.60 16.74 4.20
CA GLU A 117 -18.00 16.03 3.07
C GLU A 117 -16.60 15.53 3.43
N PHE A 118 -16.24 14.36 2.94
CA PHE A 118 -14.84 13.89 2.90
C PHE A 118 -14.56 13.14 1.60
N SER A 119 -13.32 13.21 1.12
CA SER A 119 -12.89 12.55 -0.10
C SER A 119 -11.71 11.62 0.17
N SER A 120 -11.88 10.35 -0.14
CA SER A 120 -10.79 9.38 -0.05
C SER A 120 -9.65 9.68 -1.04
N ALA A 121 -9.98 10.26 -2.21
CA ALA A 121 -8.96 10.71 -3.17
C ALA A 121 -8.09 11.86 -2.63
N ASN A 122 -8.58 12.65 -1.68
CA ASN A 122 -7.82 13.70 -1.01
C ASN A 122 -7.05 13.21 0.22
N GLY A 123 -7.22 11.93 0.59
CA GLY A 123 -6.66 11.37 1.82
C GLY A 123 -7.35 11.88 3.08
N ASP A 124 -8.60 12.30 2.98
CA ASP A 124 -9.38 12.72 4.14
C ASP A 124 -9.68 11.53 5.05
N LEU A 125 -9.70 11.78 6.34
CA LEU A 125 -10.10 10.77 7.30
C LEU A 125 -11.62 10.58 7.24
N HIS A 126 -12.06 9.34 7.40
CA HIS A 126 -13.48 9.01 7.39
C HIS A 126 -14.28 9.79 8.43
N LEU A 127 -15.45 10.27 8.06
CA LEU A 127 -16.47 10.83 8.96
C LEU A 127 -17.58 9.81 9.26
N LEU A 128 -17.37 8.55 8.91
CA LEU A 128 -18.28 7.42 9.12
C LEU A 128 -17.58 6.27 9.82
N ASN A 129 -18.35 5.46 10.55
CA ASN A 129 -17.85 4.18 11.05
C ASN A 129 -17.77 3.18 9.90
N VAL A 130 -16.68 2.44 9.85
CA VAL A 130 -16.39 1.46 8.79
C VAL A 130 -16.39 0.05 9.38
N THR A 131 -16.89 -0.92 8.62
CA THR A 131 -16.89 -2.35 8.96
C THR A 131 -16.19 -3.15 7.87
N ALA A 132 -15.56 -4.26 8.23
CA ALA A 132 -14.97 -5.19 7.28
C ALA A 132 -16.06 -6.10 6.69
N GLY A 133 -16.59 -5.73 5.52
CA GLY A 133 -17.61 -6.50 4.81
C GLY A 133 -18.97 -6.58 5.54
N THR A 134 -19.91 -7.32 4.97
CA THR A 134 -21.23 -7.52 5.54
C THR A 134 -21.16 -8.44 6.75
N GLY A 135 -21.50 -7.93 7.94
CA GLY A 135 -21.41 -8.67 9.21
C GLY A 135 -19.99 -8.82 9.78
N GLY A 136 -19.02 -8.11 9.19
CA GLY A 136 -17.63 -8.12 9.63
C GLY A 136 -17.36 -7.29 10.90
N ARG A 137 -16.11 -7.33 11.34
CA ARG A 137 -15.65 -6.59 12.52
C ARG A 137 -15.69 -5.09 12.26
N SER A 138 -16.30 -4.32 13.16
CA SER A 138 -16.24 -2.86 13.14
C SER A 138 -14.82 -2.38 13.43
N TYR A 139 -14.37 -1.41 12.67
CA TYR A 139 -13.13 -0.71 12.93
C TYR A 139 -13.30 0.35 14.02
N MET A 140 -12.20 1.03 14.36
CA MET A 140 -12.23 2.11 15.34
C MET A 140 -13.23 3.21 14.91
N ASN A 141 -14.00 3.71 15.87
CA ASN A 141 -14.90 4.83 15.62
C ASN A 141 -14.11 6.03 15.06
N TYR A 142 -14.61 6.63 13.99
CA TYR A 142 -13.96 7.74 13.27
C TYR A 142 -13.54 8.89 14.19
N SER A 143 -14.32 9.22 15.21
CA SER A 143 -14.02 10.30 16.16
C SER A 143 -12.76 10.06 16.99
N LYS A 144 -12.32 8.80 17.11
CA LYS A 144 -11.13 8.40 17.88
C LYS A 144 -9.87 8.30 17.01
N VAL A 145 -10.00 8.28 15.69
CA VAL A 145 -8.89 8.02 14.76
C VAL A 145 -7.80 9.07 14.91
N ILE A 146 -8.13 10.36 14.85
CA ILE A 146 -7.16 11.46 14.96
C ILE A 146 -6.39 11.40 16.29
N GLY A 147 -7.10 11.27 17.41
CA GLY A 147 -6.46 11.20 18.73
C GLY A 147 -5.56 9.98 18.88
N THR A 148 -5.92 8.88 18.25
CA THR A 148 -5.10 7.66 18.23
C THR A 148 -3.85 7.85 17.39
N LEU A 149 -3.95 8.38 16.17
CA LEU A 149 -2.82 8.69 15.31
C LEU A 149 -1.82 9.65 15.96
N GLN A 150 -2.31 10.68 16.66
CA GLN A 150 -1.46 11.61 17.40
C GLN A 150 -0.69 10.95 18.57
N LYS A 151 -1.34 10.02 19.29
CA LYS A 151 -0.69 9.23 20.34
C LYS A 151 0.41 8.30 19.79
N TYR A 152 0.29 7.82 18.54
CA TYR A 152 1.34 7.04 17.89
C TYR A 152 2.57 7.88 17.59
N LYS A 153 2.41 9.12 17.13
CA LYS A 153 3.51 10.06 16.90
C LYS A 153 4.41 10.19 18.14
N SER A 154 3.82 10.32 19.33
CA SER A 154 4.59 10.48 20.56
C SER A 154 5.35 9.22 21.01
N LYS A 155 4.92 8.03 20.57
CA LYS A 155 5.53 6.74 20.93
C LYS A 155 6.58 6.26 19.93
N THR A 156 6.51 6.67 18.66
CA THR A 156 7.43 6.21 17.60
C THR A 156 8.76 6.94 17.61
N GLN A 157 8.90 8.09 18.26
CA GLN A 157 10.18 8.75 18.45
C GLN A 157 11.20 7.96 19.30
N GLY A 158 10.81 6.82 19.89
CA GLY A 158 11.65 6.06 20.81
C GLY A 158 11.98 4.61 20.45
N SER A 159 11.28 3.90 19.56
CA SER A 159 11.62 2.49 19.25
C SER A 159 10.81 1.91 18.09
N PHE A 160 11.49 1.74 16.96
CA PHE A 160 11.01 0.97 15.81
C PHE A 160 11.13 -0.54 16.12
N LYS A 161 10.22 -1.14 16.86
CA LYS A 161 10.16 -2.60 17.01
C LYS A 161 8.77 -3.14 16.65
N GLY A 162 8.75 -3.94 15.60
CA GLY A 162 7.81 -4.97 15.10
C GLY A 162 6.31 -4.95 15.44
N LYS A 163 5.89 -4.47 16.59
CA LYS A 163 4.49 -4.43 17.03
C LYS A 163 3.68 -3.33 16.34
N TYR A 164 4.34 -2.27 15.89
CA TYR A 164 3.73 -1.10 15.25
C TYR A 164 3.44 -1.34 13.77
N TYR A 165 4.23 -2.18 13.10
CA TYR A 165 4.02 -2.51 11.70
C TYR A 165 2.66 -3.20 11.46
N ARG A 166 2.25 -4.10 12.36
CA ARG A 166 0.92 -4.74 12.30
C ARG A 166 -0.22 -3.75 12.55
N MET A 167 -0.02 -2.75 13.41
CA MET A 167 -1.06 -1.76 13.70
C MET A 167 -1.21 -0.76 12.57
N LEU A 168 -0.12 -0.31 11.95
CA LEU A 168 -0.16 0.51 10.72
C LEU A 168 -0.85 -0.24 9.57
N GLN A 169 -0.62 -1.54 9.41
CA GLN A 169 -1.34 -2.36 8.42
C GLN A 169 -2.84 -2.46 8.73
N ILE A 170 -3.23 -2.53 10.00
CA ILE A 170 -4.64 -2.59 10.40
C ILE A 170 -5.30 -1.24 10.16
N GLU A 171 -4.65 -0.12 10.46
CA GLU A 171 -5.22 1.22 10.30
C GLU A 171 -5.17 1.73 8.87
N LEU A 172 -4.16 1.39 8.08
CA LEU A 172 -4.17 1.60 6.64
C LEU A 172 -5.29 0.81 5.98
N ARG A 173 -5.55 -0.44 6.38
CA ARG A 173 -6.75 -1.18 5.95
C ARG A 173 -8.04 -0.48 6.34
N CYS A 174 -8.11 0.16 7.50
CA CYS A 174 -9.29 0.92 7.92
C CYS A 174 -9.49 2.21 7.11
N THR A 175 -8.40 2.84 6.69
CA THR A 175 -8.43 4.03 5.82
C THR A 175 -8.68 3.65 4.37
N PHE A 176 -8.24 2.46 3.96
CA PHE A 176 -8.35 1.89 2.61
C PHE A 176 -9.41 0.81 2.48
N SER A 177 -10.43 0.78 3.34
CA SER A 177 -11.54 -0.16 3.17
C SER A 177 -12.27 0.15 1.85
N PHE A 178 -11.89 -0.56 0.81
CA PHE A 178 -12.56 -0.59 -0.50
C PHE A 178 -13.92 -1.30 -0.46
N SER A 179 -14.62 -1.28 0.66
CA SER A 179 -15.86 -2.02 0.87
C SER A 179 -17.06 -1.56 0.07
N ASN A 180 -16.88 -0.84 -1.03
CA ASN A 180 -17.98 -0.35 -1.88
C ASN A 180 -17.95 -0.87 -3.32
N TYR A 181 -17.31 -2.00 -3.59
CA TYR A 181 -17.63 -2.69 -4.83
C TYR A 181 -18.85 -3.58 -4.61
N PRO A 182 -19.94 -3.39 -5.37
CA PRO A 182 -21.01 -4.38 -5.40
C PRO A 182 -20.39 -5.70 -5.87
N PRO A 183 -20.84 -6.85 -5.34
CA PRO A 183 -20.39 -8.14 -5.85
C PRO A 183 -20.66 -8.16 -7.35
N LEU A 184 -19.65 -8.44 -8.13
CA LEU A 184 -19.79 -8.70 -9.55
C LEU A 184 -20.70 -9.92 -9.67
N GLY A 185 -21.92 -9.70 -10.21
CA GLY A 185 -22.92 -10.73 -10.51
C GLY A 185 -22.47 -11.65 -11.63
#